data_1ded9d5ee2c7a898a48d06ab846b7d04
#
_entry.id   1ded9d5ee2c7a898a48d06ab846b7d04
#
_cell.length_a   1.000
_cell.length_b   1.000
_cell.length_c   1.000
_cell.angle_alpha   90.00
_cell.angle_beta   90.00
_cell.angle_gamma   90.00
#
_symmetry.space_group_name_H-M   'P 1'
#
loop_
_entity.id
_entity.type
_entity.pdbx_description
1 polymer ?
#
loop_
_entity_poly.entity_id
_entity_poly.type
_entity_poly.pdbx_seq_one_letter_code
_entity_poly.pdbx_strand_id
1 'polypeptide(L)'
;MADVFPEVGQVVLTSLLSLAAMFIFTRAGGKRQIAQMSPFDYLNAVTVGSIGAELATNLEQWWRPFSALVVYGLVTWFVHYTACKSNAMRSLWSGRSLILMDDGVILKSSLQRAAIDVNEFLGQALSLIHI
;
A
#
# COMPACT_ATOMS: atom_id res chain seq x y z
N MET A 1 31.77 -10.70 24.36
CA MET A 1 31.56 -9.23 24.22
C MET A 1 32.22 -8.64 22.98
N ALA A 2 33.36 -9.20 22.53
CA ALA A 2 34.06 -8.70 21.34
C ALA A 2 33.27 -8.92 20.02
N ASP A 3 32.42 -9.94 19.95
CA ASP A 3 31.68 -10.31 18.74
C ASP A 3 30.37 -9.54 18.55
N VAL A 4 29.87 -8.89 19.61
CA VAL A 4 28.59 -8.14 19.59
C VAL A 4 28.72 -6.82 18.80
N PHE A 5 29.87 -6.16 18.87
CA PHE A 5 30.08 -4.89 18.16
C PHE A 5 30.03 -5.01 16.63
N PRO A 6 30.67 -5.99 15.97
CA PRO A 6 30.54 -6.18 14.54
C PRO A 6 29.13 -6.59 14.12
N GLU A 7 28.42 -7.40 14.92
CA GLU A 7 27.01 -7.77 14.65
C GLU A 7 26.08 -6.55 14.70
N VAL A 8 26.22 -5.70 15.72
CA VAL A 8 25.43 -4.45 15.82
C VAL A 8 25.68 -3.55 14.62
N GLY A 9 26.96 -3.42 14.20
CA GLY A 9 27.30 -2.65 13.00
C GLY A 9 26.64 -3.19 11.73
N GLN A 10 26.58 -4.50 11.57
CA GLN A 10 25.90 -5.15 10.45
C GLN A 10 24.39 -4.92 10.50
N VAL A 11 23.75 -5.07 11.66
CA VAL A 11 22.33 -4.79 11.83
C VAL A 11 22.00 -3.34 11.49
N VAL A 12 22.81 -2.38 11.91
CA VAL A 12 22.61 -0.97 11.57
C VAL A 12 22.70 -0.76 10.05
N LEU A 13 23.68 -1.36 9.40
CA LEU A 13 23.86 -1.24 7.95
C LEU A 13 22.69 -1.87 7.17
N THR A 14 22.27 -3.09 7.54
CA THR A 14 21.13 -3.76 6.89
C THR A 14 19.81 -3.04 7.16
N SER A 15 19.62 -2.45 8.33
CA SER A 15 18.46 -1.61 8.64
C SER A 15 18.41 -0.35 7.77
N LEU A 16 19.53 0.32 7.58
CA LEU A 16 19.62 1.47 6.68
C LEU A 16 19.36 1.08 5.22
N LEU A 17 19.90 -0.06 4.79
CA LEU A 17 19.63 -0.61 3.45
C LEU A 17 18.16 -0.93 3.26
N SER A 18 17.53 -1.59 4.24
CA SER A 18 16.11 -1.88 4.25
C SER A 18 15.27 -0.61 4.16
N LEU A 19 15.59 0.40 4.97
CA LEU A 19 14.90 1.69 4.96
C LEU A 19 15.02 2.38 3.58
N ALA A 20 16.20 2.38 2.99
CA ALA A 20 16.44 2.94 1.66
C ALA A 20 15.64 2.18 0.58
N ALA A 21 15.65 0.84 0.62
CA ALA A 21 14.88 0.00 -0.29
C ALA A 21 13.38 0.25 -0.17
N MET A 22 12.86 0.35 1.06
CA MET A 22 11.45 0.68 1.34
C MET A 22 11.08 2.08 0.86
N PHE A 23 11.98 3.05 1.02
CA PHE A 23 11.77 4.41 0.51
C PHE A 23 11.67 4.44 -1.02
N ILE A 24 12.58 3.75 -1.70
CA ILE A 24 12.54 3.62 -3.17
C ILE A 24 11.25 2.92 -3.62
N PHE A 25 10.86 1.84 -2.94
CA PHE A 25 9.64 1.11 -3.23
C PHE A 25 8.38 2.00 -3.11
N THR A 26 8.23 2.72 -2.00
CA THR A 26 7.09 3.61 -1.79
C THR A 26 7.06 4.76 -2.80
N ARG A 27 8.22 5.27 -3.19
CA ARG A 27 8.31 6.31 -4.21
C ARG A 27 7.95 5.80 -5.62
N ALA A 28 8.31 4.56 -5.94
CA ALA A 28 7.95 3.90 -7.21
C ALA A 28 6.45 3.59 -7.30
N GLY A 29 5.78 3.35 -6.17
CA GLY A 29 4.33 3.11 -6.08
C GLY A 29 3.44 4.32 -6.38
N GLY A 30 4.00 5.52 -6.56
CA GLY A 30 3.29 6.74 -6.93
C GLY A 30 2.86 7.60 -5.74
N LYS A 31 2.25 8.77 -6.04
CA LYS A 31 1.88 9.81 -5.04
C LYS A 31 0.47 9.59 -4.46
N ARG A 32 0.02 8.36 -4.30
CA ARG A 32 -1.29 8.10 -3.70
C ARG A 32 -1.25 8.39 -2.20
N GLN A 33 -2.23 9.13 -1.72
CA GLN A 33 -2.41 9.33 -0.28
C GLN A 33 -2.93 8.02 0.34
N ILE A 34 -2.53 7.73 1.58
CA ILE A 34 -2.94 6.52 2.32
C ILE A 34 -4.47 6.39 2.36
N ALA A 35 -5.20 7.49 2.48
CA ALA A 35 -6.66 7.52 2.46
C ALA A 35 -7.29 7.09 1.11
N GLN A 36 -6.51 7.01 0.04
CA GLN A 36 -6.97 6.63 -1.31
C GLN A 36 -6.37 5.30 -1.78
N MET A 37 -5.79 4.51 -0.85
CA MET A 37 -5.25 3.19 -1.17
C MET A 37 -6.37 2.21 -1.52
N SER A 38 -6.17 1.44 -2.60
CA SER A 38 -7.02 0.30 -2.88
C SER A 38 -6.76 -0.83 -1.86
N PRO A 39 -7.69 -1.79 -1.68
CA PRO A 39 -7.43 -2.97 -0.86
C PRO A 39 -6.15 -3.72 -1.27
N PHE A 40 -5.85 -3.77 -2.57
CA PHE A 40 -4.61 -4.36 -3.08
C PHE A 40 -3.39 -3.57 -2.62
N ASP A 41 -3.42 -2.23 -2.71
CA ASP A 41 -2.30 -1.38 -2.27
C ASP A 41 -2.03 -1.55 -0.77
N TYR A 42 -3.10 -1.66 0.04
CA TYR A 42 -2.99 -1.90 1.48
C TYR A 42 -2.32 -3.24 1.80
N LEU A 43 -2.83 -4.34 1.22
CA LEU A 43 -2.25 -5.68 1.44
C LEU A 43 -0.79 -5.73 0.98
N ASN A 44 -0.49 -5.12 -0.15
CA ASN A 44 0.87 -5.04 -0.67
C ASN A 44 1.79 -4.24 0.26
N ALA A 45 1.33 -3.10 0.79
CA ALA A 45 2.11 -2.29 1.72
C ALA A 45 2.43 -3.03 3.03
N VAL A 46 1.46 -3.78 3.58
CA VAL A 46 1.67 -4.60 4.79
C VAL A 46 2.69 -5.70 4.52
N THR A 47 2.57 -6.41 3.39
CA THR A 47 3.49 -7.50 3.02
C THR A 47 4.91 -6.96 2.78
N VAL A 48 5.04 -5.87 2.04
CA VAL A 48 6.33 -5.22 1.77
C VAL A 48 6.97 -4.72 3.07
N GLY A 49 6.17 -4.19 4.00
CA GLY A 49 6.64 -3.79 5.33
C GLY A 49 7.24 -4.97 6.12
N SER A 50 6.59 -6.13 6.07
CA SER A 50 7.09 -7.35 6.72
C SER A 50 8.40 -7.85 6.08
N ILE A 51 8.48 -7.85 4.75
CA ILE A 51 9.71 -8.21 4.02
C ILE A 51 10.84 -7.22 4.34
N GLY A 52 10.52 -5.92 4.46
CA GLY A 52 11.48 -4.90 4.85
C GLY A 52 12.04 -5.12 6.27
N ALA A 53 11.20 -5.53 7.21
CA ALA A 53 11.63 -5.86 8.56
C ALA A 53 12.55 -7.10 8.56
N GLU A 54 12.23 -8.12 7.80
CA GLU A 54 13.08 -9.31 7.64
C GLU A 54 14.42 -8.95 6.98
N LEU A 55 14.43 -8.09 5.98
CA LEU A 55 15.67 -7.62 5.34
C LEU A 55 16.59 -6.89 6.34
N ALA A 56 16.03 -6.16 7.29
CA ALA A 56 16.79 -5.44 8.31
C ALA A 56 17.48 -6.38 9.32
N THR A 57 16.87 -7.54 9.63
CA THR A 57 17.30 -8.42 10.71
C THR A 57 17.99 -9.71 10.24
N ASN A 58 17.79 -10.12 8.98
CA ASN A 58 18.37 -11.33 8.44
C ASN A 58 19.75 -11.07 7.83
N LEU A 59 20.79 -11.23 8.65
CA LEU A 59 22.18 -10.95 8.26
C LEU A 59 22.78 -12.01 7.33
N GLU A 60 22.39 -13.28 7.51
CA GLU A 60 23.00 -14.39 6.76
C GLU A 60 22.39 -14.54 5.36
N GLN A 61 21.07 -14.34 5.25
CA GLN A 61 20.33 -14.62 4.02
C GLN A 61 19.56 -13.39 3.51
N TRP A 62 20.15 -12.22 3.64
CA TRP A 62 19.57 -10.92 3.22
C TRP A 62 19.08 -10.91 1.75
N TRP A 63 19.66 -11.73 0.89
CA TRP A 63 19.29 -11.81 -0.52
C TRP A 63 17.87 -12.39 -0.74
N ARG A 64 17.34 -13.22 0.20
CA ARG A 64 15.97 -13.76 0.12
C ARG A 64 14.92 -12.65 0.26
N PRO A 65 14.85 -11.89 1.35
CA PRO A 65 13.89 -10.81 1.47
C PRO A 65 14.14 -9.72 0.42
N PHE A 66 15.39 -9.48 0.01
CA PHE A 66 15.68 -8.55 -1.06
C PHE A 66 15.08 -9.00 -2.40
N SER A 67 15.23 -10.26 -2.79
CA SER A 67 14.63 -10.80 -4.02
C SER A 67 13.10 -10.76 -3.97
N ALA A 68 12.49 -11.05 -2.82
CA ALA A 68 11.05 -10.92 -2.62
C ALA A 68 10.59 -9.47 -2.82
N LEU A 69 11.31 -8.50 -2.26
CA LEU A 69 11.01 -7.08 -2.42
C LEU A 69 11.04 -6.63 -3.89
N VAL A 70 12.03 -7.10 -4.65
CA VAL A 70 12.11 -6.84 -6.10
C VAL A 70 10.90 -7.42 -6.84
N VAL A 71 10.49 -8.66 -6.54
CA VAL A 71 9.32 -9.28 -7.15
C VAL A 71 8.05 -8.49 -6.83
N TYR A 72 7.83 -8.12 -5.57
CA TYR A 72 6.69 -7.29 -5.17
C TYR A 72 6.70 -5.91 -5.85
N GLY A 73 7.89 -5.32 -6.02
CA GLY A 73 8.05 -4.06 -6.76
C GLY A 73 7.63 -4.18 -8.23
N LEU A 74 8.07 -5.25 -8.90
CA LEU A 74 7.69 -5.52 -10.29
C LEU A 74 6.19 -5.78 -10.44
N VAL A 75 5.60 -6.58 -9.53
CA VAL A 75 4.15 -6.83 -9.54
C VAL A 75 3.38 -5.55 -9.31
N THR A 76 3.76 -4.73 -8.35
CA THR A 76 3.10 -3.44 -8.08
C THR A 76 3.21 -2.50 -9.28
N TRP A 77 4.37 -2.40 -9.87
CA TRP A 77 4.58 -1.61 -11.09
C TRP A 77 3.69 -2.10 -12.24
N PHE A 78 3.64 -3.43 -12.45
CA PHE A 78 2.81 -4.04 -13.48
C PHE A 78 1.31 -3.79 -13.26
N VAL A 79 0.84 -3.91 -12.01
CA VAL A 79 -0.55 -3.61 -11.64
C VAL A 79 -0.89 -2.15 -11.93
N HIS A 80 -0.05 -1.22 -11.52
CA HIS A 80 -0.24 0.20 -11.81
C HIS A 80 -0.23 0.51 -13.31
N TYR A 81 0.70 -0.09 -14.04
CA TYR A 81 0.79 0.08 -15.49
C TYR A 81 -0.47 -0.41 -16.21
N THR A 82 -0.96 -1.61 -15.85
CA THR A 82 -2.19 -2.17 -16.44
C THR A 82 -3.44 -1.39 -16.04
N ALA A 83 -3.52 -0.92 -14.79
CA ALA A 83 -4.61 -0.09 -14.31
C ALA A 83 -4.70 1.28 -15.02
N CYS A 84 -3.55 1.85 -15.41
CA CYS A 84 -3.51 3.08 -16.20
C CYS A 84 -3.96 2.87 -17.66
N LYS A 85 -3.71 1.68 -18.22
CA LYS A 85 -3.96 1.40 -19.64
C LYS A 85 -5.38 0.89 -19.93
N SER A 86 -6.04 0.25 -18.96
CA SER A 86 -7.35 -0.37 -19.15
C SER A 86 -8.31 -0.08 -18.00
N ASN A 87 -9.51 0.44 -18.37
CA ASN A 87 -10.58 0.68 -17.40
C ASN A 87 -11.09 -0.61 -16.74
N ALA A 88 -11.08 -1.74 -17.47
CA ALA A 88 -11.47 -3.05 -16.95
C ALA A 88 -10.48 -3.52 -15.87
N MET A 89 -9.18 -3.39 -16.13
CA MET A 89 -8.13 -3.72 -15.15
C MET A 89 -8.17 -2.80 -13.93
N ARG A 90 -8.41 -1.50 -14.14
CA ARG A 90 -8.59 -0.56 -13.03
C ARG A 90 -9.77 -0.95 -12.15
N SER A 91 -10.90 -1.37 -12.74
CA SER A 91 -12.06 -1.81 -11.97
C SER A 91 -11.82 -3.12 -11.20
N LEU A 92 -10.94 -3.98 -11.70
CA LEU A 92 -10.54 -5.22 -11.03
C LEU A 92 -9.67 -4.95 -9.81
N TRP A 93 -8.65 -4.07 -9.93
CA TRP A 93 -7.69 -3.79 -8.87
C TRP A 93 -8.18 -2.77 -7.83
N SER A 94 -8.89 -1.73 -8.27
CA SER A 94 -9.34 -0.62 -7.41
C SER A 94 -10.84 -0.65 -7.10
N GLY A 95 -11.58 -1.64 -7.64
CA GLY A 95 -13.03 -1.67 -7.55
C GLY A 95 -13.72 -0.67 -8.48
N ARG A 96 -15.04 -0.70 -8.51
CA ARG A 96 -15.86 0.25 -9.27
C ARG A 96 -16.27 1.41 -8.36
N SER A 97 -16.17 2.63 -8.86
CA SER A 97 -16.76 3.77 -8.18
C SER A 97 -18.29 3.67 -8.19
N LEU A 98 -18.90 3.83 -7.02
CA LEU A 98 -20.35 3.87 -6.85
C LEU A 98 -20.76 5.32 -6.53
N ILE A 99 -21.78 5.79 -7.22
CA ILE A 99 -22.42 7.07 -6.88
C ILE A 99 -23.31 6.82 -5.67
N LEU A 100 -22.98 7.41 -4.54
CA LEU A 100 -23.68 7.24 -3.27
C LEU A 100 -24.74 8.33 -3.07
N MET A 101 -24.53 9.50 -3.68
CA MET A 101 -25.42 10.65 -3.61
C MET A 101 -25.48 11.33 -4.99
N ASP A 102 -26.67 11.69 -5.44
CA ASP A 102 -26.92 12.41 -6.68
C ASP A 102 -27.92 13.55 -6.41
N ASP A 103 -27.55 14.76 -6.82
CA ASP A 103 -28.34 16.00 -6.60
C ASP A 103 -28.90 16.16 -5.17
N GLY A 104 -28.08 15.83 -4.15
CA GLY A 104 -28.48 15.91 -2.74
C GLY A 104 -29.32 14.75 -2.24
N VAL A 105 -29.66 13.76 -3.09
CA VAL A 105 -30.43 12.57 -2.72
C VAL A 105 -29.50 11.38 -2.49
N ILE A 106 -29.61 10.78 -1.30
CA ILE A 106 -28.82 9.59 -0.94
C ILE A 106 -29.44 8.34 -1.60
N LEU A 107 -28.64 7.64 -2.40
CA LEU A 107 -29.04 6.40 -3.07
C LEU A 107 -28.84 5.21 -2.16
N LYS A 108 -29.92 4.82 -1.43
CA LYS A 108 -29.89 3.69 -0.48
C LYS A 108 -29.40 2.37 -1.11
N SER A 109 -29.80 2.11 -2.36
CA SER A 109 -29.36 0.91 -3.08
C SER A 109 -27.83 0.89 -3.34
N SER A 110 -27.25 2.05 -3.56
CA SER A 110 -25.80 2.19 -3.74
C SER A 110 -25.05 2.04 -2.42
N LEU A 111 -25.57 2.59 -1.32
CA LEU A 111 -25.02 2.39 0.03
C LEU A 111 -25.01 0.92 0.44
N GLN A 112 -26.10 0.20 0.19
CA GLN A 112 -26.17 -1.24 0.47
C GLN A 112 -25.15 -2.05 -0.35
N ARG A 113 -24.96 -1.71 -1.64
CA ARG A 113 -23.93 -2.35 -2.49
C ARG A 113 -22.51 -2.03 -2.04
N ALA A 114 -22.30 -0.83 -1.50
CA ALA A 114 -21.02 -0.41 -0.95
C ALA A 114 -20.76 -0.98 0.46
N ALA A 115 -21.77 -1.59 1.10
CA ALA A 115 -21.74 -2.03 2.50
C ALA A 115 -21.33 -0.90 3.48
N ILE A 116 -21.79 0.32 3.20
CA ILE A 116 -21.52 1.52 4.01
C ILE A 116 -22.84 1.95 4.65
N ASP A 117 -22.78 2.27 5.94
CA ASP A 117 -23.95 2.84 6.65
C ASP A 117 -24.10 4.34 6.35
N VAL A 118 -25.33 4.84 6.49
CA VAL A 118 -25.65 6.28 6.25
C VAL A 118 -24.83 7.19 7.17
N ASN A 119 -24.63 6.80 8.42
CA ASN A 119 -23.84 7.57 9.39
C ASN A 119 -22.35 7.64 9.00
N GLU A 120 -21.81 6.53 8.51
CA GLU A 120 -20.43 6.47 8.01
C GLU A 120 -20.26 7.35 6.76
N PHE A 121 -21.22 7.29 5.83
CA PHE A 121 -21.24 8.14 4.64
C PHE A 121 -21.29 9.63 5.02
N LEU A 122 -22.19 10.02 5.93
CA LEU A 122 -22.30 11.40 6.40
C LEU A 122 -21.01 11.88 7.09
N GLY A 123 -20.37 11.02 7.90
CA GLY A 123 -19.10 11.32 8.54
C GLY A 123 -18.00 11.60 7.52
N GLN A 124 -17.90 10.79 6.46
CA GLN A 124 -16.94 10.99 5.38
C GLN A 124 -17.25 12.24 4.56
N ALA A 125 -18.53 12.48 4.22
CA ALA A 125 -18.94 13.67 3.49
C ALA A 125 -18.66 14.98 4.27
N LEU A 126 -18.92 14.99 5.58
CA LEU A 126 -18.63 16.13 6.45
C LEU A 126 -17.10 16.37 6.56
N SER A 127 -16.29 15.32 6.57
CA SER A 127 -14.82 15.48 6.60
C SER A 127 -14.26 16.13 5.33
N LEU A 128 -14.94 15.98 4.19
CA LEU A 128 -14.55 16.60 2.92
C LEU A 128 -14.97 18.06 2.80
N ILE A 129 -15.96 18.50 3.57
CA ILE A 129 -16.45 19.90 3.56
C ILE A 129 -15.50 20.82 4.36
N HIS A 130 -14.71 20.25 5.29
CA HIS A 130 -13.80 21.01 6.16
C HIS A 130 -12.38 21.18 5.58
N ILE A 131 -12.13 20.81 4.34
CA ILE A 131 -10.91 21.09 3.60
C ILE A 131 -11.19 22.24 2.62
#